data_e37cd3c8cab8ebf610bd54df825ee7b7
#
_entry.id   e37cd3c8cab8ebf610bd54df825ee7b7
#
_cell.length_a   1.000
_cell.length_b   1.000
_cell.length_c   1.000
_cell.angle_alpha   90.00
_cell.angle_beta   90.00
_cell.angle_gamma   90.00
#
_symmetry.space_group_name_H-M   'P 1'
#
loop_
_entity.id
_entity.type
_entity.pdbx_description
1 polymer ?
#
loop_
_entity_poly.entity_id
_entity_poly.type
_entity_poly.pdbx_seq_one_letter_code
_entity_poly.pdbx_strand_id
1 'polypeptide(L)'
;VIVNVPKTIKTLKNAINQAESQCSHKVDLVYVGISGDHIKGLNGSGVISVNDSSSNSFGAVITEEDKENVIIQSKSINISSDRRILHVLSQHFNVDETSGIQDPEGLTGSRLEAKVHLVTSSKRTENDFITCFNELDIDIAGFVLEPLASSYSILSKDERELGAILIDIGGGTTDMVIWKNDGIINTHVIPL
;
A
#
# COMPACT_ATOMS: atom_id res chain seq x y z
N VAL A 1 2.93 10.72 -14.80
CA VAL A 1 3.67 11.92 -14.31
C VAL A 1 3.01 13.17 -14.89
N ILE A 2 2.72 14.16 -14.00
CA ILE A 2 2.15 15.46 -14.44
C ILE A 2 3.26 16.26 -15.14
N VAL A 3 3.07 16.54 -16.43
CA VAL A 3 4.00 17.35 -17.25
C VAL A 3 3.53 18.79 -17.43
N ASN A 4 2.26 19.08 -17.16
CA ASN A 4 1.69 20.41 -17.32
C ASN A 4 0.56 20.62 -16.28
N VAL A 5 0.89 21.29 -15.17
CA VAL A 5 -0.05 21.54 -14.06
C VAL A 5 -1.32 22.27 -14.51
N PRO A 6 -1.26 23.41 -15.22
CA PRO A 6 -2.48 24.12 -15.66
C PRO A 6 -3.40 23.27 -16.54
N LYS A 7 -2.83 22.47 -17.46
CA LYS A 7 -3.62 21.58 -18.31
C LYS A 7 -4.26 20.46 -17.49
N THR A 8 -3.53 19.91 -16.53
CA THR A 8 -4.03 18.86 -15.62
C THR A 8 -5.18 19.38 -14.77
N ILE A 9 -5.05 20.58 -14.17
CA ILE A 9 -6.13 21.21 -13.40
C ILE A 9 -7.40 21.37 -14.24
N LYS A 10 -7.25 21.86 -15.48
CA LYS A 10 -8.40 21.99 -16.40
C LYS A 10 -9.07 20.65 -16.68
N THR A 11 -8.29 19.60 -16.90
CA THR A 11 -8.81 18.26 -17.18
C THR A 11 -9.52 17.68 -15.96
N LEU A 12 -8.91 17.78 -14.76
CA LEU A 12 -9.51 17.36 -13.50
C LEU A 12 -10.83 18.09 -13.24
N LYS A 13 -10.84 19.42 -13.38
CA LYS A 13 -12.06 20.22 -13.21
C LYS A 13 -13.19 19.77 -14.13
N ASN A 14 -12.89 19.49 -15.39
CA ASN A 14 -13.89 19.01 -16.33
C ASN A 14 -14.44 17.62 -15.93
N ALA A 15 -13.56 16.69 -15.53
CA ALA A 15 -13.97 15.37 -15.11
C ALA A 15 -14.83 15.40 -13.84
N ILE A 16 -14.43 16.20 -12.84
CA ILE A 16 -15.16 16.38 -11.58
C ILE A 16 -16.52 17.01 -11.84
N ASN A 17 -16.60 18.10 -12.61
CA ASN A 17 -17.87 18.74 -12.97
C ASN A 17 -18.82 17.76 -13.70
N GLN A 18 -18.26 16.90 -14.54
CA GLN A 18 -19.02 15.87 -15.24
C GLN A 18 -19.58 14.82 -14.26
N ALA A 19 -18.79 14.35 -13.32
CA ALA A 19 -19.21 13.44 -12.28
C ALA A 19 -20.28 14.07 -11.38
N GLU A 20 -20.07 15.28 -10.89
CA GLU A 20 -21.02 16.03 -10.07
C GLU A 20 -22.37 16.23 -10.77
N SER A 21 -22.35 16.53 -12.08
CA SER A 21 -23.57 16.71 -12.85
C SER A 21 -24.38 15.41 -13.01
N GLN A 22 -23.72 14.25 -12.99
CA GLN A 22 -24.37 12.95 -13.10
C GLN A 22 -24.92 12.45 -11.77
N CYS A 23 -24.24 12.70 -10.66
CA CYS A 23 -24.64 12.22 -9.34
C CYS A 23 -25.39 13.25 -8.50
N SER A 24 -25.47 14.52 -8.95
CA SER A 24 -26.09 15.64 -8.22
C SER A 24 -25.47 15.87 -6.82
N HIS A 25 -24.22 15.50 -6.62
CA HIS A 25 -23.47 15.70 -5.38
C HIS A 25 -22.18 16.44 -5.68
N LYS A 26 -21.76 17.31 -4.72
CA LYS A 26 -20.49 18.00 -4.80
C LYS A 26 -19.36 17.10 -4.33
N VAL A 27 -18.21 17.22 -4.97
CA VAL A 27 -17.01 16.47 -4.63
C VAL A 27 -16.06 17.36 -3.84
N ASP A 28 -15.94 17.11 -2.55
CA ASP A 28 -15.05 17.86 -1.65
C ASP A 28 -13.81 17.05 -1.24
N LEU A 29 -13.83 15.70 -1.43
CA LEU A 29 -12.77 14.78 -1.01
C LEU A 29 -12.59 13.68 -2.04
N VAL A 30 -11.33 13.32 -2.34
CA VAL A 30 -11.01 12.28 -3.32
C VAL A 30 -9.90 11.33 -2.82
N TYR A 31 -9.92 10.11 -3.29
CA TYR A 31 -8.75 9.24 -3.35
C TYR A 31 -8.10 9.37 -4.73
N VAL A 32 -6.79 9.49 -4.77
CA VAL A 32 -6.05 9.63 -6.02
C VAL A 32 -5.33 8.33 -6.34
N GLY A 33 -5.76 7.67 -7.43
CA GLY A 33 -5.03 6.54 -7.99
C GLY A 33 -3.72 7.01 -8.61
N ILE A 34 -2.62 6.34 -8.29
CA ILE A 34 -1.32 6.65 -8.88
C ILE A 34 -0.66 5.39 -9.43
N SER A 35 -0.08 5.54 -10.60
CA SER A 35 0.79 4.58 -11.27
C SER A 35 1.89 5.31 -12.02
N GLY A 36 2.93 4.60 -12.41
CA GLY A 36 4.04 5.15 -13.20
C GLY A 36 5.41 4.63 -12.75
N ASP A 37 6.44 4.96 -13.52
CA ASP A 37 7.84 4.58 -13.30
C ASP A 37 8.45 5.05 -11.98
N HIS A 38 7.81 6.05 -11.34
CA HIS A 38 8.18 6.55 -10.03
C HIS A 38 7.73 5.66 -8.87
N ILE A 39 6.90 4.65 -9.11
CA ILE A 39 6.50 3.63 -8.13
C ILE A 39 7.59 2.56 -8.03
N LYS A 40 7.93 2.16 -6.80
CA LYS A 40 8.87 1.05 -6.56
C LYS A 40 8.36 0.17 -5.43
N GLY A 41 8.38 -1.13 -5.66
CA GLY A 41 8.12 -2.15 -4.65
C GLY A 41 9.43 -2.62 -4.00
N LEU A 42 9.40 -2.82 -2.70
CA LEU A 42 10.52 -3.33 -1.88
C LEU A 42 9.97 -4.29 -0.85
N ASN A 43 10.65 -5.42 -0.63
CA ASN A 43 10.30 -6.32 0.46
C ASN A 43 11.11 -5.96 1.70
N GLY A 44 10.44 -5.93 2.84
CA GLY A 44 11.04 -5.62 4.13
C GLY A 44 10.67 -6.66 5.19
N SER A 45 11.40 -6.62 6.28
CA SER A 45 11.06 -7.40 7.46
C SER A 45 11.36 -6.61 8.73
N GLY A 46 10.50 -6.78 9.72
CA GLY A 46 10.71 -6.30 11.08
C GLY A 46 10.72 -7.47 12.04
N VAL A 47 11.41 -7.32 13.16
CA VAL A 47 11.49 -8.34 14.21
C VAL A 47 11.39 -7.64 15.55
N ILE A 48 10.51 -8.15 16.41
CA ILE A 48 10.43 -7.72 17.82
C ILE A 48 10.52 -8.92 18.75
N SER A 49 10.93 -8.67 19.99
CA SER A 49 10.79 -9.65 21.07
C SER A 49 9.44 -9.40 21.76
N VAL A 50 8.66 -10.47 21.90
CA VAL A 50 7.40 -10.45 22.62
C VAL A 50 7.67 -10.82 24.08
N ASN A 51 7.50 -9.85 24.98
CA ASN A 51 7.81 -10.02 26.40
C ASN A 51 6.55 -9.80 27.21
N ASP A 52 6.25 -10.73 28.11
CA ASP A 52 5.31 -10.50 29.20
C ASP A 52 6.07 -10.10 30.47
N SER A 53 5.61 -9.04 31.12
CA SER A 53 6.15 -8.59 32.41
C SER A 53 5.96 -9.62 33.53
N SER A 54 5.15 -10.64 33.32
CA SER A 54 4.91 -11.76 34.21
C SER A 54 5.72 -12.99 33.80
N SER A 55 7.02 -12.96 33.98
CA SER A 55 8.04 -14.01 34.01
C SER A 55 7.57 -15.47 33.79
N ASN A 56 6.95 -15.82 32.67
CA ASN A 56 6.77 -17.19 32.23
C ASN A 56 7.78 -17.50 31.14
N SER A 57 8.57 -18.52 31.34
CA SER A 57 9.67 -18.97 30.47
C SER A 57 9.23 -19.54 29.09
N PHE A 58 7.97 -19.43 28.71
CA PHE A 58 7.40 -20.00 27.49
C PHE A 58 6.96 -18.95 26.43
N GLY A 59 7.36 -17.69 26.59
CA GLY A 59 6.91 -16.59 25.71
C GLY A 59 5.65 -15.91 26.24
N ALA A 60 5.23 -14.85 25.55
CA ALA A 60 4.04 -14.08 25.84
C ALA A 60 2.97 -14.24 24.76
N VAL A 61 1.73 -13.89 25.08
CA VAL A 61 0.64 -13.86 24.09
C VAL A 61 0.84 -12.63 23.21
N ILE A 62 0.88 -12.84 21.91
CA ILE A 62 1.02 -11.78 20.90
C ILE A 62 -0.25 -10.97 20.87
N THR A 63 -0.10 -9.66 20.98
CA THR A 63 -1.19 -8.67 20.96
C THR A 63 -1.28 -7.94 19.63
N GLU A 64 -2.37 -7.20 19.41
CA GLU A 64 -2.49 -6.30 18.25
C GLU A 64 -1.39 -5.22 18.27
N GLU A 65 -1.02 -4.71 19.47
CA GLU A 65 0.08 -3.76 19.62
C GLU A 65 1.42 -4.34 19.16
N ASP A 66 1.69 -5.61 19.43
CA ASP A 66 2.90 -6.30 18.93
C ASP A 66 2.89 -6.39 17.41
N LYS A 67 1.72 -6.66 16.78
CA LYS A 67 1.57 -6.66 15.31
C LYS A 67 1.86 -5.29 14.73
N GLU A 68 1.31 -4.23 15.32
CA GLU A 68 1.58 -2.86 14.86
C GLU A 68 3.06 -2.52 15.00
N ASN A 69 3.67 -2.84 16.13
CA ASN A 69 5.07 -2.58 16.43
C ASN A 69 6.02 -3.28 15.45
N VAL A 70 5.79 -4.56 15.15
CA VAL A 70 6.62 -5.30 14.20
C VAL A 70 6.47 -4.78 12.77
N ILE A 71 5.26 -4.32 12.38
CA ILE A 71 5.02 -3.66 11.09
C ILE A 71 5.73 -2.30 11.05
N ILE A 72 5.70 -1.51 12.13
CA ILE A 72 6.46 -0.26 12.22
C ILE A 72 7.95 -0.53 12.06
N GLN A 73 8.48 -1.54 12.73
CA GLN A 73 9.88 -1.94 12.62
C GLN A 73 10.25 -2.38 11.20
N SER A 74 9.34 -3.03 10.49
CA SER A 74 9.54 -3.45 9.10
C SER A 74 9.72 -2.29 8.10
N LYS A 75 9.28 -1.07 8.47
CA LYS A 75 9.45 0.17 7.69
C LYS A 75 10.85 0.76 7.82
N SER A 76 11.69 0.26 8.72
CA SER A 76 13.05 0.77 9.00
C SER A 76 14.03 0.37 7.89
N ILE A 77 13.63 0.59 6.64
CA ILE A 77 14.46 0.37 5.46
C ILE A 77 15.02 1.72 5.01
N ASN A 78 16.23 1.72 4.50
CA ASN A 78 16.83 2.92 3.94
C ASN A 78 16.14 3.30 2.62
N ILE A 79 15.18 4.23 2.71
CA ILE A 79 14.45 4.77 1.57
C ILE A 79 15.05 6.14 1.24
N SER A 80 15.29 6.39 -0.05
CA SER A 80 15.78 7.68 -0.53
C SER A 80 14.89 8.84 -0.05
N SER A 81 15.51 9.96 0.34
CA SER A 81 14.82 11.12 0.95
C SER A 81 13.75 11.77 0.05
N ASP A 82 13.85 11.57 -1.26
CA ASP A 82 12.89 12.04 -2.28
C ASP A 82 11.66 11.13 -2.43
N ARG A 83 11.62 10.02 -1.68
CA ARG A 83 10.54 9.04 -1.72
C ARG A 83 9.75 9.00 -0.42
N ARG A 84 8.52 8.48 -0.52
CA ARG A 84 7.61 8.20 0.60
C ARG A 84 7.08 6.78 0.48
N ILE A 85 6.83 6.14 1.62
CA ILE A 85 6.06 4.89 1.66
C ILE A 85 4.60 5.24 1.37
N LEU A 86 4.07 4.66 0.30
CA LEU A 86 2.67 4.77 -0.12
C LEU A 86 1.82 3.72 0.58
N HIS A 87 2.28 2.46 0.54
CA HIS A 87 1.61 1.32 1.18
C HIS A 87 2.61 0.44 1.93
N VAL A 88 2.14 -0.13 3.03
CA VAL A 88 2.80 -1.20 3.78
C VAL A 88 1.84 -2.37 3.78
N LEU A 89 2.19 -3.43 3.07
CA LEU A 89 1.32 -4.57 2.80
C LEU A 89 1.93 -5.79 3.47
N SER A 90 1.27 -6.30 4.52
CA SER A 90 1.71 -7.49 5.22
C SER A 90 1.62 -8.71 4.30
N GLN A 91 2.67 -9.52 4.27
CA GLN A 91 2.70 -10.77 3.51
C GLN A 91 2.36 -11.96 4.42
N HIS A 92 3.09 -12.10 5.49
CA HIS A 92 2.89 -13.09 6.54
C HIS A 92 3.72 -12.73 7.77
N PHE A 93 3.44 -13.42 8.86
CA PHE A 93 4.20 -13.34 10.10
C PHE A 93 4.90 -14.67 10.39
N ASN A 94 5.97 -14.60 11.18
CA ASN A 94 6.64 -15.76 11.73
C ASN A 94 6.67 -15.59 13.26
N VAL A 95 6.29 -16.64 13.98
CA VAL A 95 6.34 -16.70 15.45
C VAL A 95 7.34 -17.78 15.83
N ASP A 96 8.42 -17.39 16.46
CA ASP A 96 9.57 -18.24 16.79
C ASP A 96 10.06 -19.01 15.53
N GLU A 97 9.90 -20.31 15.46
CA GLU A 97 10.29 -21.17 14.33
C GLU A 97 9.14 -21.41 13.34
N THR A 98 7.92 -20.97 13.66
CA THR A 98 6.73 -21.17 12.82
C THR A 98 6.58 -20.04 11.82
N SER A 99 6.58 -20.38 10.52
CA SER A 99 6.49 -19.39 9.43
C SER A 99 5.15 -19.44 8.72
N GLY A 100 4.82 -18.33 8.02
CA GLY A 100 3.67 -18.26 7.12
C GLY A 100 2.33 -18.01 7.83
N ILE A 101 2.35 -17.47 9.02
CA ILE A 101 1.17 -17.16 9.81
C ILE A 101 0.52 -15.90 9.24
N GLN A 102 -0.79 -15.95 8.97
CA GLN A 102 -1.52 -14.80 8.44
C GLN A 102 -1.92 -13.82 9.55
N ASP A 103 -2.37 -14.34 10.69
CA ASP A 103 -2.70 -13.55 11.86
C ASP A 103 -2.06 -14.17 13.10
N PRO A 104 -1.05 -13.53 13.69
CA PRO A 104 -0.35 -14.04 14.88
C PRO A 104 -1.04 -13.67 16.19
N GLU A 105 -2.11 -12.87 16.18
CA GLU A 105 -2.80 -12.43 17.40
C GLU A 105 -3.31 -13.62 18.21
N GLY A 106 -3.06 -13.60 19.52
CA GLY A 106 -3.46 -14.67 20.44
C GLY A 106 -2.54 -15.89 20.45
N LEU A 107 -1.56 -15.99 19.55
CA LEU A 107 -0.54 -17.02 19.63
C LEU A 107 0.48 -16.70 20.72
N THR A 108 1.11 -17.74 21.27
CA THR A 108 2.19 -17.57 22.26
C THR A 108 3.54 -17.70 21.57
N GLY A 109 4.45 -16.77 21.85
CA GLY A 109 5.80 -16.78 21.29
C GLY A 109 6.72 -15.78 21.98
N SER A 110 8.01 -15.89 21.73
CA SER A 110 9.05 -15.00 22.25
C SER A 110 9.57 -14.02 21.20
N ARG A 111 9.40 -14.37 19.93
CA ARG A 111 9.87 -13.59 18.78
C ARG A 111 8.78 -13.50 17.72
N LEU A 112 8.44 -12.28 17.34
CA LEU A 112 7.53 -12.02 16.25
C LEU A 112 8.30 -11.34 15.10
N GLU A 113 8.17 -11.88 13.90
CA GLU A 113 8.70 -11.30 12.67
C GLU A 113 7.56 -11.02 11.70
N ALA A 114 7.52 -9.85 11.09
CA ALA A 114 6.63 -9.52 9.97
C ALA A 114 7.43 -9.45 8.66
N LYS A 115 6.90 -10.06 7.62
CA LYS A 115 7.33 -9.85 6.23
C LYS A 115 6.32 -8.92 5.55
N VAL A 116 6.82 -7.87 4.94
CA VAL A 116 5.98 -6.85 4.31
C VAL A 116 6.46 -6.53 2.91
N HIS A 117 5.51 -6.14 2.06
CA HIS A 117 5.80 -5.49 0.79
C HIS A 117 5.55 -3.99 0.96
N LEU A 118 6.58 -3.17 0.73
CA LEU A 118 6.52 -1.71 0.80
C LEU A 118 6.42 -1.17 -0.62
N VAL A 119 5.38 -0.40 -0.88
CA VAL A 119 5.25 0.39 -2.10
C VAL A 119 5.65 1.81 -1.79
N THR A 120 6.56 2.35 -2.58
CA THR A 120 7.04 3.73 -2.43
C THR A 120 6.77 4.54 -3.68
N SER A 121 6.48 5.83 -3.49
CA SER A 121 6.27 6.80 -4.56
C SER A 121 7.23 7.98 -4.46
N SER A 122 7.33 8.78 -5.52
CA SER A 122 8.06 10.04 -5.53
C SER A 122 7.26 11.13 -4.81
N LYS A 123 7.88 11.77 -3.80
CA LYS A 123 7.29 12.94 -3.11
C LYS A 123 6.94 14.06 -4.09
N ARG A 124 7.77 14.25 -5.12
CA ARG A 124 7.51 15.26 -6.15
C ARG A 124 6.21 14.99 -6.88
N THR A 125 5.99 13.76 -7.34
CA THR A 125 4.76 13.40 -8.07
C THR A 125 3.52 13.57 -7.20
N GLU A 126 3.57 13.15 -5.93
CA GLU A 126 2.47 13.38 -4.99
C GLU A 126 2.19 14.88 -4.79
N ASN A 127 3.24 15.69 -4.61
CA ASN A 127 3.09 17.14 -4.44
C ASN A 127 2.49 17.81 -5.69
N ASP A 128 2.82 17.34 -6.90
CA ASP A 128 2.22 17.85 -8.13
C ASP A 128 0.70 17.59 -8.15
N PHE A 129 0.23 16.42 -7.68
CA PHE A 129 -1.21 16.15 -7.51
C PHE A 129 -1.83 17.02 -6.42
N ILE A 130 -1.19 17.13 -5.25
CA ILE A 130 -1.67 17.99 -4.15
C ILE A 130 -1.86 19.42 -4.63
N THR A 131 -0.91 19.94 -5.39
CA THR A 131 -1.02 21.29 -5.98
C THR A 131 -2.22 21.40 -6.92
N CYS A 132 -2.45 20.41 -7.77
CA CYS A 132 -3.59 20.42 -8.69
C CYS A 132 -4.94 20.40 -7.97
N PHE A 133 -5.10 19.62 -6.91
CA PHE A 133 -6.35 19.49 -6.17
C PHE A 133 -6.60 20.68 -5.24
N ASN A 134 -5.55 21.25 -4.63
CA ASN A 134 -5.64 22.48 -3.85
C ASN A 134 -6.18 23.66 -4.67
N GLU A 135 -5.78 23.79 -5.95
CA GLU A 135 -6.30 24.81 -6.86
C GLU A 135 -7.79 24.60 -7.24
N LEU A 136 -8.33 23.43 -6.93
CA LEU A 136 -9.74 23.09 -7.14
C LEU A 136 -10.57 23.13 -5.87
N ASP A 137 -9.98 23.47 -4.72
CA ASP A 137 -10.59 23.40 -3.38
C ASP A 137 -11.13 21.99 -3.05
N ILE A 138 -10.38 20.95 -3.42
CA ILE A 138 -10.73 19.54 -3.17
C ILE A 138 -9.62 18.88 -2.35
N ASP A 139 -10.02 18.27 -1.25
CA ASP A 139 -9.10 17.55 -0.36
C ASP A 139 -8.75 16.17 -0.92
N ILE A 140 -7.50 15.74 -0.66
CA ILE A 140 -7.04 14.38 -0.97
C ILE A 140 -7.08 13.55 0.32
N ALA A 141 -7.98 12.55 0.38
CA ALA A 141 -8.05 11.58 1.47
C ALA A 141 -6.83 10.65 1.52
N GLY A 142 -6.27 10.34 0.35
CA GLY A 142 -5.08 9.49 0.24
C GLY A 142 -4.72 9.18 -1.20
N PHE A 143 -3.50 8.64 -1.34
CA PHE A 143 -3.01 8.09 -2.60
C PHE A 143 -3.08 6.58 -2.57
N VAL A 144 -3.51 5.97 -3.66
CA VAL A 144 -3.66 4.51 -3.78
C VAL A 144 -2.92 4.03 -5.03
N LEU A 145 -2.17 2.96 -4.91
CA LEU A 145 -1.58 2.30 -6.07
C LEU A 145 -2.70 1.72 -6.95
N GLU A 146 -2.81 2.15 -8.20
CA GLU A 146 -3.89 1.76 -9.11
C GLU A 146 -4.05 0.24 -9.24
N PRO A 147 -3.03 -0.56 -9.57
CA PRO A 147 -3.19 -2.00 -9.70
C PRO A 147 -3.53 -2.70 -8.38
N LEU A 148 -3.23 -2.11 -7.23
CA LEU A 148 -3.70 -2.60 -5.94
C LEU A 148 -5.21 -2.43 -5.81
N ALA A 149 -5.74 -1.25 -6.11
CA ALA A 149 -7.17 -0.99 -6.09
C ALA A 149 -7.92 -1.90 -7.08
N SER A 150 -7.41 -2.05 -8.30
CA SER A 150 -7.94 -2.95 -9.32
C SER A 150 -7.97 -4.40 -8.83
N SER A 151 -6.92 -4.85 -8.14
CA SER A 151 -6.85 -6.23 -7.65
C SER A 151 -7.90 -6.54 -6.58
N TYR A 152 -8.17 -5.62 -5.68
CA TYR A 152 -9.25 -5.78 -4.70
C TYR A 152 -10.66 -5.78 -5.32
N SER A 153 -10.82 -5.11 -6.46
CA SER A 153 -12.10 -5.08 -7.17
C SER A 153 -12.36 -6.34 -8.01
N ILE A 154 -11.31 -6.95 -8.55
CA ILE A 154 -11.41 -8.02 -9.56
C ILE A 154 -11.18 -9.40 -8.94
N LEU A 155 -10.17 -9.54 -8.06
CA LEU A 155 -9.76 -10.82 -7.51
C LEU A 155 -10.59 -11.18 -6.28
N SER A 156 -11.11 -12.38 -6.26
CA SER A 156 -11.70 -12.99 -5.05
C SER A 156 -10.61 -13.28 -4.01
N LYS A 157 -11.01 -13.49 -2.76
CA LYS A 157 -10.10 -13.89 -1.70
C LYS A 157 -9.39 -15.21 -2.03
N ASP A 158 -10.14 -16.19 -2.53
CA ASP A 158 -9.60 -17.51 -2.89
C ASP A 158 -8.51 -17.41 -3.97
N GLU A 159 -8.71 -16.53 -4.98
CA GLU A 159 -7.70 -16.31 -6.02
C GLU A 159 -6.44 -15.66 -5.45
N ARG A 160 -6.58 -14.70 -4.52
CA ARG A 160 -5.42 -14.10 -3.85
C ARG A 160 -4.69 -15.11 -2.93
N GLU A 161 -5.42 -16.02 -2.28
CA GLU A 161 -4.83 -17.08 -1.45
C GLU A 161 -4.09 -18.12 -2.31
N LEU A 162 -4.69 -18.62 -3.37
CA LEU A 162 -4.07 -19.60 -4.26
C LEU A 162 -2.87 -19.03 -5.02
N GLY A 163 -2.93 -17.76 -5.33
CA GLY A 163 -1.93 -17.03 -6.09
C GLY A 163 -2.46 -16.54 -7.42
N ALA A 164 -2.37 -15.24 -7.63
CA ALA A 164 -2.83 -14.56 -8.83
C ALA A 164 -1.84 -13.48 -9.25
N ILE A 165 -1.79 -13.23 -10.54
CA ILE A 165 -1.12 -12.06 -11.11
C ILE A 165 -2.17 -11.19 -11.76
N LEU A 166 -2.32 -9.96 -11.25
CA LEU A 166 -3.10 -8.94 -11.94
C LEU A 166 -2.16 -8.13 -12.83
N ILE A 167 -2.55 -7.96 -14.08
CA ILE A 167 -1.84 -7.12 -15.06
C ILE A 167 -2.82 -6.04 -15.53
N ASP A 168 -2.46 -4.78 -15.29
CA ASP A 168 -3.20 -3.61 -15.73
C ASP A 168 -2.46 -2.95 -16.88
N ILE A 169 -3.06 -2.99 -18.08
CA ILE A 169 -2.44 -2.48 -19.32
C ILE A 169 -3.07 -1.13 -19.65
N GLY A 170 -2.34 -0.07 -19.28
CA GLY A 170 -2.72 1.31 -19.55
C GLY A 170 -2.16 1.86 -20.87
N GLY A 171 -2.39 3.14 -21.12
CA GLY A 171 -1.88 3.84 -22.30
C GLY A 171 -0.42 4.32 -22.21
N GLY A 172 0.23 4.19 -21.06
CA GLY A 172 1.61 4.64 -20.84
C GLY A 172 2.42 3.74 -19.91
N THR A 173 1.74 2.84 -19.18
CA THR A 173 2.35 1.84 -18.30
C THR A 173 1.62 0.53 -18.39
N THR A 174 2.33 -0.55 -18.08
CA THR A 174 1.76 -1.84 -17.72
C THR A 174 2.15 -2.12 -16.29
N ASP A 175 1.17 -2.24 -15.42
CA ASP A 175 1.34 -2.42 -13.99
C ASP A 175 1.02 -3.85 -13.58
N MET A 176 1.79 -4.42 -12.67
CA MET A 176 1.65 -5.80 -12.23
C MET A 176 1.65 -5.90 -10.71
N VAL A 177 0.71 -6.69 -10.17
CA VAL A 177 0.66 -7.09 -8.76
C VAL A 177 0.60 -8.60 -8.67
N ILE A 178 1.47 -9.18 -7.85
CA ILE A 178 1.54 -10.62 -7.62
C ILE A 178 1.03 -10.91 -6.22
N TRP A 179 -0.03 -11.71 -6.15
CA TRP A 179 -0.66 -12.19 -4.93
C TRP A 179 -0.30 -13.64 -4.63
N LYS A 180 -0.15 -13.98 -3.36
CA LYS A 180 -0.08 -15.36 -2.86
C LYS A 180 -0.36 -15.38 -1.36
N ASN A 181 -1.12 -16.38 -0.90
CA ASN A 181 -1.53 -16.50 0.51
C ASN A 181 -2.20 -15.22 1.03
N ASP A 182 -3.06 -14.59 0.21
CA ASP A 182 -3.74 -13.30 0.45
C ASP A 182 -2.78 -12.13 0.77
N GLY A 183 -1.50 -12.27 0.48
CA GLY A 183 -0.47 -11.23 0.62
C GLY A 183 0.13 -10.83 -0.72
N ILE A 184 0.57 -9.58 -0.83
CA ILE A 184 1.27 -9.11 -2.03
C ILE A 184 2.75 -9.45 -1.94
N ILE A 185 3.22 -10.27 -2.90
CA ILE A 185 4.62 -10.66 -2.99
C ILE A 185 5.45 -9.60 -3.68
N ASN A 186 4.91 -9.02 -4.74
CA ASN A 186 5.62 -8.04 -5.56
C ASN A 186 4.66 -7.12 -6.33
N THR A 187 5.14 -5.91 -6.60
CA THR A 187 4.51 -4.96 -7.52
C THR A 187 5.56 -4.48 -8.50
N HIS A 188 5.19 -4.36 -9.78
CA HIS A 188 6.09 -3.89 -10.82
C HIS A 188 5.36 -2.98 -11.80
N VAL A 189 6.06 -1.96 -12.29
CA VAL A 189 5.56 -1.01 -13.28
C VAL A 189 6.51 -1.01 -14.47
N ILE A 190 5.98 -1.26 -15.66
CA ILE A 190 6.71 -1.28 -16.93
C ILE A 190 6.23 -0.09 -17.75
N PRO A 191 7.07 0.91 -18.01
CA PRO A 191 6.74 1.98 -18.96
C PRO A 191 6.64 1.44 -20.39
N LEU A 192 5.66 1.95 -21.14
CA LEU A 192 5.44 1.63 -22.55
C LEU A 192 6.14 2.64 -23.47
#